data_1b46ed29975c593acb04f8bd83ca5217
#
_entry.id   1b46ed29975c593acb04f8bd83ca5217
#
_cell.length_a   1.000
_cell.length_b   1.000
_cell.length_c   1.000
_cell.angle_alpha   90.00
_cell.angle_beta   90.00
_cell.angle_gamma   90.00
#
_symmetry.space_group_name_H-M   'P 1'
#
loop_
_entity.id
_entity.type
_entity.pdbx_description
1 polymer ?
#
loop_
_entity_poly.entity_id
_entity_poly.type
_entity_poly.pdbx_seq_one_letter_code
_entity_poly.pdbx_strand_id
1 'polypeptide(L)'
;MMKRQFRLIGLVALVVLSACNSKSKGPTDTYSSGVVSIAADESFEPIIQEEIEVFESLYPLAGIVPRYTTEVEAINLLLKDSVRLAITTRTLTKEEMNSFHSRKFFPREIKLATDGLALIVNRANPDSLLSVRDFRRILTGEVKNWKEVNPDSRLKGIQVVFDNKNSSTVRFAMDSICGGKPLAEGNVSALKTNQQVIDYVAKNPDAMGVIGVNWLGNRSDTTNLSFREEIRVMAVSAEDVATPANSYKPYQAYLFYGNYPLARFIYALLNDPRSGLPWGFASFMTSDKGQRIILKSGLVPATQPVRIVHVKDE
;
A
#
# COMPACT_ATOMS: atom_id res chain seq x y z
N MET A 1 59.79 -26.18 -39.29
CA MET A 1 58.58 -25.30 -39.32
C MET A 1 57.38 -25.83 -38.53
N MET A 2 57.07 -27.10 -38.57
CA MET A 2 55.95 -27.77 -37.91
C MET A 2 55.92 -27.67 -36.37
N LYS A 3 57.00 -27.75 -35.64
CA LYS A 3 57.05 -27.65 -34.17
C LYS A 3 56.72 -26.30 -33.61
N ARG A 4 56.85 -25.19 -34.42
CA ARG A 4 56.54 -23.84 -33.99
C ARG A 4 55.05 -23.52 -34.15
N GLN A 5 54.38 -24.14 -35.12
CA GLN A 5 52.91 -24.01 -35.30
C GLN A 5 52.14 -24.76 -34.21
N PHE A 6 52.60 -25.95 -33.76
CA PHE A 6 51.97 -26.67 -32.65
C PHE A 6 52.04 -25.91 -31.31
N ARG A 7 53.13 -25.17 -31.07
CA ARG A 7 53.24 -24.33 -29.84
C ARG A 7 52.30 -23.11 -29.88
N LEU A 8 52.07 -22.52 -31.07
CA LEU A 8 51.11 -21.41 -31.22
C LEU A 8 49.67 -21.87 -31.03
N ILE A 9 49.29 -23.03 -31.57
CA ILE A 9 47.94 -23.60 -31.42
C ILE A 9 47.68 -23.97 -29.95
N GLY A 10 48.68 -24.53 -29.25
CA GLY A 10 48.57 -24.81 -27.81
C GLY A 10 48.40 -23.58 -26.95
N LEU A 11 49.06 -22.47 -27.30
CA LEU A 11 48.94 -21.19 -26.56
C LEU A 11 47.57 -20.52 -26.79
N VAL A 12 47.04 -20.58 -28.00
CA VAL A 12 45.71 -20.05 -28.34
C VAL A 12 44.61 -20.87 -27.66
N ALA A 13 44.74 -22.22 -27.60
CA ALA A 13 43.77 -23.06 -26.89
C ALA A 13 43.77 -22.82 -25.38
N LEU A 14 44.90 -22.46 -24.77
CA LEU A 14 44.96 -22.13 -23.32
C LEU A 14 44.30 -20.79 -23.00
N VAL A 15 44.34 -19.80 -23.89
CA VAL A 15 43.72 -18.51 -23.72
C VAL A 15 42.19 -18.59 -23.88
N VAL A 16 41.68 -19.45 -24.74
CA VAL A 16 40.23 -19.62 -24.94
C VAL A 16 39.57 -20.33 -23.74
N LEU A 17 40.31 -21.22 -23.04
CA LEU A 17 39.78 -21.89 -21.81
C LEU A 17 39.71 -20.98 -20.60
N SER A 18 40.41 -19.84 -20.59
CA SER A 18 40.37 -18.86 -19.49
C SER A 18 39.18 -17.91 -19.60
N ALA A 19 38.51 -17.80 -20.76
CA ALA A 19 37.44 -16.86 -21.01
C ALA A 19 36.05 -17.34 -20.54
N CYS A 20 35.89 -18.61 -20.14
CA CYS A 20 34.60 -19.19 -19.75
C CYS A 20 34.36 -19.27 -18.25
N ASN A 21 35.08 -18.53 -17.42
CA ASN A 21 34.84 -18.52 -15.96
C ASN A 21 34.14 -17.22 -15.51
N SER A 22 33.15 -16.77 -16.28
CA SER A 22 32.19 -15.81 -15.74
C SER A 22 31.25 -16.55 -14.79
N LYS A 23 31.70 -16.77 -13.55
CA LYS A 23 30.75 -17.00 -12.45
C LYS A 23 29.71 -15.93 -12.55
N SER A 24 28.44 -16.29 -12.74
CA SER A 24 27.34 -15.38 -12.61
C SER A 24 27.51 -14.71 -11.22
N LYS A 25 27.97 -13.47 -11.23
CA LYS A 25 28.06 -12.69 -9.99
C LYS A 25 26.63 -12.58 -9.50
N GLY A 26 26.29 -13.28 -8.43
CA GLY A 26 25.02 -13.09 -7.76
C GLY A 26 24.80 -11.61 -7.41
N PRO A 27 23.65 -11.23 -6.85
CA PRO A 27 23.36 -9.84 -6.51
C PRO A 27 24.55 -9.20 -5.78
N THR A 28 25.01 -8.07 -6.28
CA THR A 28 26.19 -7.35 -5.78
C THR A 28 25.83 -6.24 -4.79
N ASP A 29 24.54 -6.09 -4.48
CA ASP A 29 24.05 -5.10 -3.54
C ASP A 29 24.44 -5.43 -2.09
N THR A 30 24.65 -4.38 -1.32
CA THR A 30 24.89 -4.42 0.13
C THR A 30 23.72 -3.75 0.87
N TYR A 31 23.79 -3.71 2.18
CA TYR A 31 22.79 -3.02 3.03
C TYR A 31 22.50 -1.56 2.60
N SER A 32 23.50 -0.84 2.08
CA SER A 32 23.44 0.61 1.79
C SER A 32 23.95 0.98 0.40
N SER A 33 24.14 0.01 -0.50
CA SER A 33 24.63 0.28 -1.86
C SER A 33 24.13 -0.75 -2.86
N GLY A 34 24.11 -0.35 -4.14
CA GLY A 34 23.60 -1.16 -5.26
C GLY A 34 22.26 -0.66 -5.76
N VAL A 35 21.71 -1.34 -6.78
CA VAL A 35 20.40 -1.02 -7.33
C VAL A 35 19.51 -2.26 -7.27
N VAL A 36 18.30 -2.09 -6.70
CA VAL A 36 17.33 -3.19 -6.58
C VAL A 36 15.92 -2.71 -6.92
N SER A 37 15.14 -3.61 -7.53
CA SER A 37 13.71 -3.39 -7.68
C SER A 37 12.97 -3.93 -6.46
N ILE A 38 11.94 -3.19 -6.04
CA ILE A 38 10.95 -3.61 -5.05
C ILE A 38 9.56 -3.57 -5.67
N ALA A 39 8.61 -4.27 -5.10
CA ALA A 39 7.20 -4.14 -5.47
C ALA A 39 6.41 -3.53 -4.32
N ALA A 40 5.42 -2.68 -4.62
CA ALA A 40 4.54 -2.12 -3.60
C ALA A 40 3.12 -2.02 -4.15
N ASP A 41 2.14 -2.27 -3.29
CA ASP A 41 0.75 -1.94 -3.62
C ASP A 41 0.66 -0.43 -3.93
N GLU A 42 0.03 -0.09 -5.04
CA GLU A 42 -0.10 1.29 -5.55
C GLU A 42 -0.77 2.21 -4.52
N SER A 43 -1.60 1.64 -3.64
CA SER A 43 -2.19 2.42 -2.54
C SER A 43 -1.17 3.12 -1.65
N PHE A 44 0.09 2.66 -1.62
CA PHE A 44 1.17 3.19 -0.77
C PHE A 44 2.20 4.00 -1.55
N GLU A 45 1.98 4.29 -2.83
CA GLU A 45 2.91 5.05 -3.66
C GLU A 45 3.41 6.34 -2.98
N PRO A 46 2.54 7.23 -2.42
CA PRO A 46 3.01 8.49 -1.85
C PRO A 46 4.01 8.31 -0.70
N ILE A 47 3.75 7.34 0.19
CA ILE A 47 4.59 7.13 1.37
C ILE A 47 5.87 6.36 1.03
N ILE A 48 5.78 5.36 0.16
CA ILE A 48 6.96 4.57 -0.24
C ILE A 48 7.91 5.42 -1.06
N GLN A 49 7.40 6.32 -1.89
CA GLN A 49 8.23 7.27 -2.63
C GLN A 49 9.01 8.20 -1.69
N GLU A 50 8.38 8.74 -0.65
CA GLU A 50 9.04 9.59 0.35
C GLU A 50 10.09 8.79 1.16
N GLU A 51 9.78 7.55 1.53
CA GLU A 51 10.75 6.65 2.19
C GLU A 51 11.99 6.40 1.32
N ILE A 52 11.80 6.18 0.01
CA ILE A 52 12.90 5.97 -0.95
C ILE A 52 13.76 7.23 -1.06
N GLU A 53 13.16 8.39 -1.25
CA GLU A 53 13.87 9.66 -1.41
C GLU A 53 14.76 9.96 -0.19
N VAL A 54 14.23 9.76 1.02
CA VAL A 54 15.01 9.97 2.24
C VAL A 54 16.08 8.89 2.40
N PHE A 55 15.78 7.62 2.11
CA PHE A 55 16.76 6.55 2.17
C PHE A 55 17.94 6.78 1.22
N GLU A 56 17.68 7.11 -0.05
CA GLU A 56 18.71 7.37 -1.05
C GLU A 56 19.51 8.63 -0.73
N SER A 57 18.90 9.65 -0.14
CA SER A 57 19.59 10.84 0.39
C SER A 57 20.62 10.48 1.49
N LEU A 58 20.30 9.49 2.33
CA LEU A 58 21.20 9.02 3.38
C LEU A 58 22.27 8.04 2.87
N TYR A 59 21.96 7.31 1.81
CA TYR A 59 22.82 6.29 1.21
C TYR A 59 22.98 6.55 -0.30
N PRO A 60 23.85 7.50 -0.70
CA PRO A 60 23.96 7.95 -2.09
C PRO A 60 24.41 6.89 -3.10
N LEU A 61 24.87 5.74 -2.63
CA LEU A 61 25.22 4.58 -3.47
C LEU A 61 24.09 3.55 -3.58
N ALA A 62 22.95 3.82 -2.96
CA ALA A 62 21.76 2.97 -3.03
C ALA A 62 20.78 3.52 -4.08
N GLY A 63 20.16 2.62 -4.85
CA GLY A 63 19.07 2.92 -5.78
C GLY A 63 17.93 1.93 -5.59
N ILE A 64 16.77 2.42 -5.18
CA ILE A 64 15.54 1.63 -5.05
C ILE A 64 14.63 1.94 -6.22
N VAL A 65 14.31 0.94 -7.03
CA VAL A 65 13.41 1.09 -8.19
C VAL A 65 12.04 0.50 -7.83
N PRO A 66 11.06 1.33 -7.44
CA PRO A 66 9.74 0.85 -7.07
C PRO A 66 8.93 0.42 -8.29
N ARG A 67 8.20 -0.68 -8.14
CA ARG A 67 7.17 -1.15 -9.06
C ARG A 67 5.83 -1.05 -8.35
N TYR A 68 5.15 0.08 -8.52
CA TYR A 68 3.80 0.27 -8.00
C TYR A 68 2.82 -0.53 -8.83
N THR A 69 2.12 -1.44 -8.19
CA THR A 69 1.25 -2.41 -8.86
C THR A 69 0.12 -2.85 -7.91
N THR A 70 -0.68 -3.83 -8.29
CA THR A 70 -1.67 -4.40 -7.38
C THR A 70 -1.02 -5.27 -6.30
N GLU A 71 -1.66 -5.40 -5.14
CA GLU A 71 -1.16 -6.27 -4.06
C GLU A 71 -0.91 -7.70 -4.54
N VAL A 72 -1.83 -8.24 -5.34
CA VAL A 72 -1.69 -9.59 -5.91
C VAL A 72 -0.43 -9.71 -6.76
N GLU A 73 -0.18 -8.73 -7.62
CA GLU A 73 1.01 -8.75 -8.48
C GLU A 73 2.30 -8.52 -7.67
N ALA A 74 2.27 -7.65 -6.65
CA ALA A 74 3.43 -7.44 -5.77
C ALA A 74 3.86 -8.75 -5.07
N ILE A 75 2.89 -9.52 -4.57
CA ILE A 75 3.15 -10.85 -3.98
C ILE A 75 3.64 -11.85 -5.04
N ASN A 76 3.05 -11.85 -6.23
CA ASN A 76 3.49 -12.72 -7.33
C ASN A 76 4.94 -12.45 -7.74
N LEU A 77 5.35 -11.18 -7.79
CA LEU A 77 6.74 -10.80 -8.08
C LEU A 77 7.70 -11.29 -7.00
N LEU A 78 7.28 -11.25 -5.73
CA LEU A 78 8.05 -11.80 -4.62
C LEU A 78 8.16 -13.34 -4.70
N LEU A 79 7.05 -14.02 -4.97
CA LEU A 79 7.00 -15.49 -5.11
C LEU A 79 7.88 -15.99 -6.28
N LYS A 80 7.98 -15.22 -7.36
CA LYS A 80 8.81 -15.51 -8.54
C LYS A 80 10.27 -15.07 -8.40
N ASP A 81 10.69 -14.58 -7.23
CA ASP A 81 12.01 -13.99 -6.98
C ASP A 81 12.39 -12.84 -7.94
N SER A 82 11.38 -12.19 -8.56
CA SER A 82 11.58 -11.00 -9.40
C SER A 82 11.90 -9.76 -8.57
N VAL A 83 11.45 -9.73 -7.33
CA VAL A 83 11.81 -8.76 -6.29
C VAL A 83 12.08 -9.51 -4.98
N ARG A 84 12.88 -8.91 -4.10
CA ARG A 84 13.18 -9.47 -2.77
C ARG A 84 12.43 -8.75 -1.65
N LEU A 85 11.68 -7.69 -1.97
CA LEU A 85 10.85 -6.93 -1.04
C LEU A 85 9.54 -6.57 -1.72
N ALA A 86 8.43 -6.87 -1.04
CA ALA A 86 7.09 -6.44 -1.43
C ALA A 86 6.39 -5.71 -0.27
N ILE A 87 5.69 -4.61 -0.55
CA ILE A 87 4.89 -3.86 0.41
C ILE A 87 3.41 -4.14 0.17
N THR A 88 2.72 -4.64 1.18
CA THR A 88 1.36 -5.22 1.07
C THR A 88 0.53 -4.91 2.31
N THR A 89 -0.77 -5.23 2.29
CA THR A 89 -1.66 -5.08 3.46
C THR A 89 -1.96 -6.41 4.17
N ARG A 90 -1.39 -7.49 3.70
CA ARG A 90 -1.49 -8.81 4.33
C ARG A 90 -0.13 -9.51 4.39
N THR A 91 -0.04 -10.45 5.27
CA THR A 91 1.06 -11.42 5.30
C THR A 91 0.88 -12.50 4.22
N LEU A 92 1.89 -13.34 4.05
CA LEU A 92 1.81 -14.50 3.14
C LEU A 92 0.81 -15.52 3.66
N THR A 93 0.08 -16.17 2.76
CA THR A 93 -0.75 -17.32 3.13
C THR A 93 0.13 -18.53 3.48
N LYS A 94 -0.47 -19.54 4.09
CA LYS A 94 0.26 -20.79 4.42
C LYS A 94 0.84 -21.44 3.16
N GLU A 95 0.11 -21.43 2.06
CA GLU A 95 0.51 -22.00 0.77
C GLU A 95 1.68 -21.20 0.17
N GLU A 96 1.62 -19.85 0.21
CA GLU A 96 2.68 -18.97 -0.24
C GLU A 96 3.95 -19.15 0.61
N MET A 97 3.82 -19.21 1.93
CA MET A 97 4.93 -19.48 2.85
C MET A 97 5.54 -20.86 2.61
N ASN A 98 4.72 -21.91 2.43
CA ASN A 98 5.19 -23.25 2.10
C ASN A 98 5.93 -23.29 0.76
N SER A 99 5.51 -22.50 -0.22
CA SER A 99 6.23 -22.36 -1.49
C SER A 99 7.64 -21.80 -1.30
N PHE A 100 7.87 -20.88 -0.39
CA PHE A 100 9.20 -20.40 -0.02
C PHE A 100 10.00 -21.49 0.73
N HIS A 101 9.40 -22.12 1.74
CA HIS A 101 10.07 -23.14 2.55
C HIS A 101 10.54 -24.35 1.72
N SER A 102 9.73 -24.77 0.73
CA SER A 102 10.13 -25.87 -0.18
C SER A 102 11.41 -25.54 -0.98
N ARG A 103 11.66 -24.26 -1.24
CA ARG A 103 12.86 -23.73 -1.89
C ARG A 103 13.97 -23.32 -0.90
N LYS A 104 13.78 -23.60 0.41
CA LYS A 104 14.68 -23.22 1.52
C LYS A 104 14.84 -21.72 1.70
N PHE A 105 13.82 -20.93 1.37
CA PHE A 105 13.72 -19.53 1.70
C PHE A 105 12.82 -19.34 2.92
N PHE A 106 13.12 -18.34 3.74
CA PHE A 106 12.40 -18.03 4.97
C PHE A 106 12.11 -16.51 5.01
N PRO A 107 11.08 -16.06 4.27
CA PRO A 107 10.77 -14.65 4.20
C PRO A 107 10.35 -14.12 5.57
N ARG A 108 10.64 -12.84 5.80
CA ARG A 108 10.23 -12.11 7.01
C ARG A 108 9.04 -11.23 6.69
N GLU A 109 8.11 -11.16 7.62
CA GLU A 109 6.92 -10.34 7.57
C GLU A 109 7.05 -9.24 8.61
N ILE A 110 7.30 -8.02 8.18
CA ILE A 110 7.62 -6.88 9.04
C ILE A 110 6.45 -5.91 8.98
N LYS A 111 5.77 -5.69 10.10
CA LYS A 111 4.74 -4.65 10.19
C LYS A 111 5.40 -3.26 10.13
N LEU A 112 4.95 -2.42 9.19
CA LEU A 112 5.45 -1.06 9.00
C LEU A 112 4.55 -0.01 9.65
N ALA A 113 3.23 -0.17 9.47
CA ALA A 113 2.25 0.83 9.90
C ALA A 113 0.85 0.23 10.08
N THR A 114 -0.03 1.03 10.68
CA THR A 114 -1.48 0.88 10.55
C THR A 114 -2.01 1.99 9.66
N ASP A 115 -2.68 1.60 8.58
CA ASP A 115 -3.39 2.42 7.60
C ASP A 115 -4.90 2.28 7.81
N GLY A 116 -5.69 3.05 7.09
CA GLY A 116 -7.14 2.90 7.02
C GLY A 116 -7.64 3.07 5.58
N LEU A 117 -8.79 2.45 5.28
CA LEU A 117 -9.54 2.80 4.10
C LEU A 117 -10.39 4.02 4.40
N ALA A 118 -10.26 5.06 3.60
CA ALA A 118 -11.09 6.24 3.68
C ALA A 118 -12.25 6.16 2.69
N LEU A 119 -13.43 6.50 3.15
CA LEU A 119 -14.59 6.76 2.32
C LEU A 119 -14.64 8.25 2.01
N ILE A 120 -14.60 8.59 0.73
CA ILE A 120 -14.62 9.97 0.26
C ILE A 120 -15.84 10.21 -0.61
N VAL A 121 -16.42 11.40 -0.49
CA VAL A 121 -17.56 11.86 -1.30
C VAL A 121 -17.27 13.22 -1.89
N ASN A 122 -18.08 13.63 -2.85
CA ASN A 122 -18.02 14.97 -3.40
C ASN A 122 -18.24 16.02 -2.30
N ARG A 123 -17.58 17.17 -2.42
CA ARG A 123 -17.72 18.27 -1.44
C ARG A 123 -19.16 18.76 -1.30
N ALA A 124 -19.95 18.73 -2.39
CA ALA A 124 -21.35 19.11 -2.39
C ALA A 124 -22.29 18.03 -1.80
N ASN A 125 -21.79 16.81 -1.57
CA ASN A 125 -22.57 15.76 -0.93
C ASN A 125 -22.75 16.07 0.56
N PRO A 126 -23.99 16.23 1.07
CA PRO A 126 -24.24 16.52 2.49
C PRO A 126 -24.05 15.29 3.37
N ASP A 127 -24.14 14.09 2.81
CA ASP A 127 -24.05 12.83 3.55
C ASP A 127 -22.59 12.56 3.94
N SER A 128 -22.28 12.67 5.23
CA SER A 128 -20.91 12.59 5.75
C SER A 128 -20.68 11.50 6.80
N LEU A 129 -21.76 10.78 7.15
CA LEU A 129 -21.73 9.68 8.12
C LEU A 129 -22.17 8.38 7.47
N LEU A 130 -21.49 7.27 7.79
CA LEU A 130 -21.85 5.94 7.30
C LEU A 130 -21.51 4.87 8.34
N SER A 131 -22.39 3.89 8.52
CA SER A 131 -22.04 2.70 9.31
C SER A 131 -21.30 1.67 8.46
N VAL A 132 -20.47 0.82 9.07
CA VAL A 132 -19.87 -0.35 8.39
C VAL A 132 -20.96 -1.27 7.85
N ARG A 133 -22.07 -1.39 8.56
CA ARG A 133 -23.25 -2.15 8.11
C ARG A 133 -23.82 -1.59 6.81
N ASP A 134 -24.06 -0.30 6.71
CA ASP A 134 -24.60 0.32 5.51
C ASP A 134 -23.58 0.32 4.36
N PHE A 135 -22.31 0.51 4.67
CA PHE A 135 -21.25 0.34 3.68
C PHE A 135 -21.25 -1.06 3.08
N ARG A 136 -21.39 -2.11 3.90
CA ARG A 136 -21.55 -3.50 3.42
C ARG A 136 -22.77 -3.66 2.53
N ARG A 137 -23.94 -3.12 2.93
CA ARG A 137 -25.19 -3.20 2.14
C ARG A 137 -25.07 -2.52 0.78
N ILE A 138 -24.34 -1.40 0.73
CA ILE A 138 -24.01 -0.72 -0.53
C ILE A 138 -23.11 -1.60 -1.40
N LEU A 139 -22.04 -2.13 -0.83
CA LEU A 139 -21.07 -2.95 -1.54
C LEU A 139 -21.68 -4.28 -2.06
N THR A 140 -22.65 -4.85 -1.36
CA THR A 140 -23.36 -6.08 -1.76
C THR A 140 -24.56 -5.81 -2.66
N GLY A 141 -24.91 -4.52 -2.91
CA GLY A 141 -26.02 -4.13 -3.80
C GLY A 141 -27.41 -4.20 -3.16
N GLU A 142 -27.48 -4.42 -1.84
CA GLU A 142 -28.73 -4.35 -1.07
C GLU A 142 -29.27 -2.91 -1.00
N VAL A 143 -28.36 -1.93 -0.98
CA VAL A 143 -28.65 -0.50 -0.99
C VAL A 143 -28.03 0.10 -2.25
N LYS A 144 -28.81 0.86 -3.00
CA LYS A 144 -28.38 1.46 -4.27
C LYS A 144 -28.54 2.97 -4.34
N ASN A 145 -29.29 3.55 -3.41
CA ASN A 145 -29.60 4.98 -3.39
C ASN A 145 -29.23 5.61 -2.06
N TRP A 146 -28.79 6.87 -2.08
CA TRP A 146 -28.45 7.62 -0.89
C TRP A 146 -29.63 7.74 0.09
N LYS A 147 -30.87 7.85 -0.42
CA LYS A 147 -32.09 7.90 0.42
C LYS A 147 -32.35 6.65 1.25
N GLU A 148 -31.80 5.51 0.86
CA GLU A 148 -31.93 4.26 1.62
C GLU A 148 -30.97 4.23 2.83
N VAL A 149 -29.94 5.08 2.82
CA VAL A 149 -29.00 5.32 3.93
C VAL A 149 -29.44 6.50 4.77
N ASN A 150 -29.74 7.61 4.12
CA ASN A 150 -30.22 8.85 4.72
C ASN A 150 -31.51 9.30 4.01
N PRO A 151 -32.70 9.19 4.66
CA PRO A 151 -33.98 9.58 4.05
C PRO A 151 -34.04 11.04 3.60
N ASP A 152 -33.28 11.93 4.23
CA ASP A 152 -33.21 13.36 3.91
C ASP A 152 -32.26 13.68 2.75
N SER A 153 -31.53 12.70 2.25
CA SER A 153 -30.61 12.88 1.12
C SER A 153 -31.35 13.34 -0.14
N ARG A 154 -30.75 14.31 -0.83
CA ARG A 154 -31.23 14.79 -2.14
C ARG A 154 -30.54 14.12 -3.32
N LEU A 155 -29.59 13.26 -3.03
CA LEU A 155 -28.80 12.53 -4.02
C LEU A 155 -29.56 11.32 -4.55
N LYS A 156 -29.09 10.81 -5.69
CA LYS A 156 -29.68 9.67 -6.40
C LYS A 156 -28.98 8.36 -6.04
N GLY A 157 -28.63 7.59 -7.06
CA GLY A 157 -27.97 6.32 -6.91
C GLY A 157 -26.53 6.45 -6.40
N ILE A 158 -26.10 5.55 -5.55
CA ILE A 158 -24.73 5.50 -5.05
C ILE A 158 -23.85 4.81 -6.08
N GLN A 159 -22.77 5.50 -6.50
CA GLN A 159 -21.71 4.93 -7.34
C GLN A 159 -20.45 4.77 -6.49
N VAL A 160 -20.10 3.54 -6.14
CA VAL A 160 -18.85 3.26 -5.41
C VAL A 160 -17.72 3.04 -6.40
N VAL A 161 -16.60 3.75 -6.20
CA VAL A 161 -15.43 3.63 -7.06
C VAL A 161 -14.18 3.29 -6.23
N PHE A 162 -13.47 2.27 -6.68
CA PHE A 162 -12.19 1.82 -6.15
C PHE A 162 -11.05 2.17 -7.10
N ASP A 163 -9.82 2.09 -6.60
CA ASP A 163 -8.59 2.33 -7.37
C ASP A 163 -8.38 1.26 -8.45
N ASN A 164 -8.34 -0.04 -8.08
CA ASN A 164 -8.12 -1.14 -9.01
C ASN A 164 -8.88 -2.38 -8.51
N LYS A 165 -9.44 -3.17 -9.43
CA LYS A 165 -10.19 -4.38 -9.08
C LYS A 165 -9.37 -5.45 -8.33
N ASN A 166 -8.05 -5.45 -8.49
CA ASN A 166 -7.14 -6.39 -7.83
C ASN A 166 -6.31 -5.71 -6.71
N SER A 167 -6.74 -4.53 -6.25
CA SER A 167 -6.05 -3.77 -5.21
C SER A 167 -6.32 -4.34 -3.81
N SER A 168 -5.49 -3.93 -2.87
CA SER A 168 -5.69 -4.23 -1.46
C SER A 168 -6.95 -3.59 -0.89
N THR A 169 -7.42 -2.46 -1.46
CA THR A 169 -8.65 -1.79 -1.04
C THR A 169 -9.87 -2.63 -1.36
N VAL A 170 -9.95 -3.20 -2.58
CA VAL A 170 -11.01 -4.14 -3.00
C VAL A 170 -10.96 -5.42 -2.17
N ARG A 171 -9.77 -6.02 -2.00
CA ARG A 171 -9.62 -7.22 -1.18
C ARG A 171 -10.10 -6.98 0.26
N PHE A 172 -9.68 -5.88 0.90
CA PHE A 172 -10.14 -5.55 2.25
C PHE A 172 -11.66 -5.38 2.32
N ALA A 173 -12.25 -4.71 1.33
CA ALA A 173 -13.70 -4.54 1.26
C ALA A 173 -14.44 -5.88 1.14
N MET A 174 -13.94 -6.80 0.30
CA MET A 174 -14.52 -8.13 0.16
C MET A 174 -14.35 -8.97 1.42
N ASP A 175 -13.13 -9.08 1.94
CA ASP A 175 -12.80 -9.99 3.04
C ASP A 175 -13.34 -9.47 4.38
N SER A 176 -13.03 -8.22 4.72
CA SER A 176 -13.28 -7.65 6.05
C SER A 176 -14.67 -7.02 6.17
N ILE A 177 -15.21 -6.43 5.09
CA ILE A 177 -16.49 -5.75 5.14
C ILE A 177 -17.62 -6.68 4.65
N CYS A 178 -17.44 -7.32 3.49
CA CYS A 178 -18.48 -8.17 2.89
C CYS A 178 -18.44 -9.63 3.36
N GLY A 179 -17.47 -10.01 4.21
CA GLY A 179 -17.34 -11.38 4.74
C GLY A 179 -17.08 -12.42 3.64
N GLY A 180 -16.25 -12.07 2.66
CA GLY A 180 -15.89 -12.91 1.52
C GLY A 180 -16.90 -12.90 0.36
N LYS A 181 -18.01 -12.16 0.45
CA LYS A 181 -18.95 -12.02 -0.65
C LYS A 181 -18.41 -11.10 -1.76
N PRO A 182 -18.71 -11.38 -3.03
CA PRO A 182 -18.30 -10.50 -4.12
C PRO A 182 -18.99 -9.14 -4.04
N LEU A 183 -18.33 -8.12 -4.59
CA LEU A 183 -18.93 -6.80 -4.73
C LEU A 183 -20.02 -6.80 -5.80
N ALA A 184 -21.03 -5.97 -5.60
CA ALA A 184 -22.18 -5.88 -6.51
C ALA A 184 -21.78 -5.32 -7.88
N GLU A 185 -22.34 -5.90 -8.92
CA GLU A 185 -22.25 -5.36 -10.27
C GLU A 185 -23.20 -4.17 -10.46
N GLY A 186 -22.76 -3.17 -11.22
CA GLY A 186 -23.56 -2.02 -11.64
C GLY A 186 -23.40 -0.76 -10.81
N ASN A 187 -23.31 -0.84 -9.47
CA ASN A 187 -23.09 0.32 -8.60
C ASN A 187 -21.69 0.37 -7.97
N VAL A 188 -20.88 -0.67 -8.15
CA VAL A 188 -19.48 -0.73 -7.72
C VAL A 188 -18.59 -0.89 -8.95
N SER A 189 -17.58 -0.05 -9.06
CA SER A 189 -16.64 -0.07 -10.18
C SER A 189 -15.21 0.18 -9.67
N ALA A 190 -14.23 -0.11 -10.51
CA ALA A 190 -12.82 0.20 -10.24
C ALA A 190 -12.25 1.02 -11.39
N LEU A 191 -11.48 2.03 -11.05
CA LEU A 191 -10.68 2.83 -11.98
C LEU A 191 -9.30 2.18 -12.16
N LYS A 192 -8.23 2.96 -12.18
CA LYS A 192 -6.87 2.42 -12.28
C LYS A 192 -5.96 2.86 -11.13
N THR A 193 -6.19 4.04 -10.56
CA THR A 193 -5.34 4.64 -9.54
C THR A 193 -6.17 5.39 -8.50
N ASN A 194 -5.59 5.58 -7.30
CA ASN A 194 -6.22 6.37 -6.23
C ASN A 194 -6.46 7.83 -6.66
N GLN A 195 -5.56 8.44 -7.43
CA GLN A 195 -5.78 9.79 -7.94
C GLN A 195 -7.00 9.88 -8.85
N GLN A 196 -7.22 8.88 -9.71
CA GLN A 196 -8.42 8.85 -10.56
C GLN A 196 -9.71 8.71 -9.74
N VAL A 197 -9.68 8.00 -8.61
CA VAL A 197 -10.83 7.93 -7.68
C VAL A 197 -11.14 9.30 -7.13
N ILE A 198 -10.13 10.03 -6.66
CA ILE A 198 -10.29 11.40 -6.14
C ILE A 198 -10.87 12.32 -7.19
N ASP A 199 -10.31 12.31 -8.40
CA ASP A 199 -10.76 13.14 -9.53
C ASP A 199 -12.20 12.82 -9.95
N TYR A 200 -12.58 11.54 -9.91
CA TYR A 200 -13.93 11.10 -10.22
C TYR A 200 -14.93 11.57 -9.18
N VAL A 201 -14.63 11.38 -7.89
CA VAL A 201 -15.48 11.80 -6.78
C VAL A 201 -15.64 13.32 -6.76
N ALA A 202 -14.56 14.08 -7.01
CA ALA A 202 -14.63 15.54 -7.08
C ALA A 202 -15.60 16.06 -8.16
N LYS A 203 -15.83 15.30 -9.22
CA LYS A 203 -16.70 15.68 -10.35
C LYS A 203 -18.13 15.11 -10.27
N ASN A 204 -18.34 14.07 -9.46
CA ASN A 204 -19.62 13.33 -9.43
C ASN A 204 -20.24 13.37 -8.02
N PRO A 205 -21.29 14.15 -7.79
CA PRO A 205 -21.92 14.31 -6.46
C PRO A 205 -22.44 13.02 -5.84
N ASP A 206 -22.91 12.08 -6.65
CA ASP A 206 -23.47 10.80 -6.19
C ASP A 206 -22.41 9.72 -5.93
N ALA A 207 -21.14 10.02 -6.25
CA ALA A 207 -20.04 9.04 -6.11
C ALA A 207 -19.51 8.96 -4.66
N MET A 208 -19.15 7.74 -4.29
CA MET A 208 -18.38 7.41 -3.11
C MET A 208 -17.07 6.75 -3.54
N GLY A 209 -15.93 7.30 -3.18
CA GLY A 209 -14.60 6.71 -3.43
C GLY A 209 -14.08 5.96 -2.23
N VAL A 210 -13.31 4.91 -2.48
CA VAL A 210 -12.60 4.13 -1.47
C VAL A 210 -11.11 4.17 -1.76
N ILE A 211 -10.32 4.80 -0.89
CA ILE A 211 -8.87 5.01 -1.06
C ILE A 211 -8.11 4.79 0.25
N GLY A 212 -6.78 4.66 0.18
CA GLY A 212 -5.92 4.66 1.37
C GLY A 212 -5.84 6.03 2.03
N VAL A 213 -5.70 6.07 3.36
CA VAL A 213 -5.63 7.33 4.14
C VAL A 213 -4.44 8.20 3.73
N ASN A 214 -3.32 7.61 3.33
CA ASN A 214 -2.12 8.34 2.89
C ASN A 214 -2.34 9.20 1.62
N TRP A 215 -3.47 9.04 0.92
CA TRP A 215 -3.87 9.85 -0.23
C TRP A 215 -4.68 11.10 0.16
N LEU A 216 -5.11 11.19 1.42
CA LEU A 216 -6.02 12.25 1.88
C LEU A 216 -5.32 13.56 2.25
N GLY A 217 -4.04 13.51 2.64
CA GLY A 217 -3.32 14.64 3.19
C GLY A 217 -3.34 15.86 2.26
N ASN A 218 -3.65 17.01 2.81
CA ASN A 218 -3.47 18.29 2.12
C ASN A 218 -1.98 18.64 2.13
N ARG A 219 -1.32 18.55 0.98
CA ARG A 219 0.13 18.83 0.85
C ARG A 219 0.51 20.27 1.21
N SER A 220 -0.45 21.18 1.24
CA SER A 220 -0.24 22.59 1.62
C SER A 220 -0.35 22.81 3.13
N ASP A 221 -0.85 21.82 3.88
CA ASP A 221 -1.01 21.90 5.33
C ASP A 221 0.21 21.29 6.03
N THR A 222 1.05 22.14 6.60
CA THR A 222 2.23 21.72 7.36
C THR A 222 1.91 21.05 8.69
N THR A 223 0.67 21.15 9.16
CA THR A 223 0.19 20.48 10.40
C THR A 223 -0.23 19.04 10.16
N ASN A 224 -0.51 18.65 8.91
CA ASN A 224 -1.08 17.36 8.49
C ASN A 224 -2.42 17.01 9.16
N LEU A 225 -3.18 18.00 9.59
CA LEU A 225 -4.49 17.84 10.23
C LEU A 225 -5.65 18.01 9.26
N SER A 226 -5.40 18.58 8.07
CA SER A 226 -6.44 18.78 7.06
C SER A 226 -6.37 17.76 5.92
N PHE A 227 -7.54 17.46 5.39
CA PHE A 227 -7.70 16.65 4.19
C PHE A 227 -7.76 17.53 2.93
N ARG A 228 -7.59 16.90 1.77
CA ARG A 228 -7.71 17.56 0.47
C ARG A 228 -9.06 18.28 0.33
N GLU A 229 -9.02 19.50 -0.21
CA GLU A 229 -10.21 20.37 -0.28
C GLU A 229 -11.20 19.98 -1.37
N GLU A 230 -10.78 19.20 -2.37
CA GLU A 230 -11.60 18.79 -3.51
C GLU A 230 -12.69 17.78 -3.14
N ILE A 231 -12.50 17.10 -2.01
CA ILE A 231 -13.36 16.01 -1.53
C ILE A 231 -13.77 16.22 -0.08
N ARG A 232 -14.76 15.46 0.35
CA ARG A 232 -15.14 15.34 1.76
C ARG A 232 -14.87 13.93 2.23
N VAL A 233 -14.19 13.81 3.38
CA VAL A 233 -13.94 12.51 4.03
C VAL A 233 -15.12 12.21 4.96
N MET A 234 -15.71 11.02 4.80
CA MET A 234 -16.81 10.56 5.65
C MET A 234 -16.28 10.08 7.02
N ALA A 235 -17.10 10.24 8.04
CA ALA A 235 -16.90 9.57 9.31
C ALA A 235 -17.65 8.23 9.31
N VAL A 236 -16.99 7.18 9.84
CA VAL A 236 -17.49 5.81 9.81
C VAL A 236 -17.73 5.30 11.23
N SER A 237 -18.90 4.67 11.43
CA SER A 237 -19.28 4.03 12.68
C SER A 237 -19.13 2.52 12.60
N ALA A 238 -18.61 1.91 13.66
CA ALA A 238 -18.65 0.45 13.85
C ALA A 238 -20.05 -0.06 14.27
N GLU A 239 -20.90 0.83 14.79
CA GLU A 239 -22.26 0.50 15.19
C GLU A 239 -23.21 0.45 13.98
N ASP A 240 -24.38 -0.16 14.17
CA ASP A 240 -25.38 -0.34 13.11
C ASP A 240 -25.95 0.97 12.57
N VAL A 241 -26.02 2.01 13.41
CA VAL A 241 -26.50 3.35 13.05
C VAL A 241 -25.40 4.36 13.29
N ALA A 242 -24.99 5.06 12.23
CA ALA A 242 -23.99 6.11 12.31
C ALA A 242 -24.60 7.41 12.88
N THR A 243 -23.95 7.95 13.91
CA THR A 243 -24.28 9.24 14.51
C THR A 243 -23.01 10.09 14.64
N PRO A 244 -23.09 11.41 14.82
CA PRO A 244 -21.90 12.22 15.07
C PRO A 244 -21.09 11.78 16.30
N ALA A 245 -21.75 11.17 17.29
CA ALA A 245 -21.11 10.76 18.54
C ALA A 245 -20.32 9.42 18.44
N ASN A 246 -20.69 8.54 17.48
CA ASN A 246 -20.09 7.21 17.34
C ASN A 246 -19.38 7.00 15.98
N SER A 247 -19.21 8.05 15.20
CA SER A 247 -18.59 8.00 13.88
C SER A 247 -17.27 8.76 13.87
N TYR A 248 -16.23 8.15 13.31
CA TYR A 248 -14.89 8.67 13.31
C TYR A 248 -14.37 8.85 11.89
N LYS A 249 -13.69 9.96 11.62
CA LYS A 249 -12.86 10.11 10.40
C LYS A 249 -11.53 9.40 10.61
N PRO A 250 -10.82 9.02 9.54
CA PRO A 250 -9.57 8.27 9.64
C PRO A 250 -8.38 9.14 10.09
N TYR A 251 -8.56 9.93 11.13
CA TYR A 251 -7.45 10.63 11.76
C TYR A 251 -6.54 9.65 12.50
N GLN A 252 -5.26 9.95 12.52
CA GLN A 252 -4.23 9.11 13.12
C GLN A 252 -4.56 8.69 14.56
N ALA A 253 -5.12 9.59 15.38
CA ALA A 253 -5.53 9.29 16.74
C ALA A 253 -6.60 8.18 16.79
N TYR A 254 -7.60 8.25 15.91
CA TYR A 254 -8.67 7.25 15.87
C TYR A 254 -8.23 5.91 15.29
N LEU A 255 -7.26 5.92 14.37
CA LEU A 255 -6.57 4.70 13.92
C LEU A 255 -5.76 4.07 15.05
N PHE A 256 -5.04 4.89 15.82
CA PHE A 256 -4.22 4.43 16.95
C PHE A 256 -5.05 3.81 18.07
N TYR A 257 -6.16 4.45 18.44
CA TYR A 257 -7.06 3.93 19.48
C TYR A 257 -8.00 2.81 19.01
N GLY A 258 -8.02 2.50 17.71
CA GLY A 258 -8.93 1.50 17.15
C GLY A 258 -10.39 1.97 17.06
N ASN A 259 -10.66 3.28 17.17
CA ASN A 259 -11.99 3.85 17.01
C ASN A 259 -12.45 3.87 15.55
N TYR A 260 -11.52 4.02 14.59
CA TYR A 260 -11.83 3.99 13.17
C TYR A 260 -11.94 2.53 12.67
N PRO A 261 -13.13 2.10 12.19
CA PRO A 261 -13.38 0.67 11.97
C PRO A 261 -12.77 0.09 10.69
N LEU A 262 -12.34 0.93 9.73
CA LEU A 262 -11.77 0.48 8.46
C LEU A 262 -10.23 0.51 8.49
N ALA A 263 -9.64 0.17 9.64
CA ALA A 263 -8.19 0.09 9.81
C ALA A 263 -7.62 -1.20 9.22
N ARG A 264 -6.40 -1.11 8.63
CA ARG A 264 -5.63 -2.24 8.09
C ARG A 264 -4.15 -2.06 8.39
N PHE A 265 -3.37 -3.13 8.24
CA PHE A 265 -1.92 -3.07 8.45
C PHE A 265 -1.16 -2.96 7.12
N ILE A 266 0.04 -2.39 7.19
CA ILE A 266 1.01 -2.40 6.09
C ILE A 266 2.17 -3.29 6.51
N TYR A 267 2.59 -4.19 5.61
CA TYR A 267 3.69 -5.12 5.82
C TYR A 267 4.76 -4.98 4.74
N ALA A 268 6.00 -5.12 5.16
CA ALA A 268 7.11 -5.43 4.27
C ALA A 268 7.32 -6.96 4.29
N LEU A 269 7.10 -7.59 3.16
CA LEU A 269 7.39 -9.02 2.93
C LEU A 269 8.79 -9.10 2.33
N LEU A 270 9.74 -9.59 3.10
CA LEU A 270 11.15 -9.56 2.76
C LEU A 270 11.73 -10.96 2.59
N ASN A 271 12.13 -11.31 1.38
CA ASN A 271 12.88 -12.54 1.05
C ASN A 271 14.31 -12.16 0.63
N ASP A 272 15.13 -11.75 1.58
CA ASP A 272 16.53 -11.34 1.33
C ASP A 272 17.51 -12.10 2.23
N PRO A 273 17.93 -13.31 1.84
CA PRO A 273 18.79 -14.18 2.65
C PRO A 273 20.22 -13.64 2.82
N ARG A 274 20.58 -12.58 2.09
CA ARG A 274 21.94 -12.00 2.13
C ARG A 274 22.04 -10.71 2.91
N SER A 275 20.92 -10.21 3.47
CA SER A 275 20.86 -8.92 4.14
C SER A 275 21.41 -7.77 3.26
N GLY A 276 21.03 -7.77 1.98
CA GLY A 276 21.42 -6.77 0.99
C GLY A 276 20.59 -5.48 1.08
N LEU A 277 20.45 -4.78 -0.04
CA LEU A 277 19.76 -3.48 -0.09
C LEU A 277 18.27 -3.56 0.24
N PRO A 278 17.49 -4.61 -0.14
CA PRO A 278 16.10 -4.75 0.31
C PRO A 278 15.98 -4.85 1.84
N TRP A 279 16.90 -5.56 2.50
CA TRP A 279 16.96 -5.60 3.95
C TRP A 279 17.29 -4.23 4.55
N GLY A 280 18.26 -3.52 3.94
CA GLY A 280 18.64 -2.17 4.37
C GLY A 280 17.46 -1.21 4.30
N PHE A 281 16.70 -1.22 3.21
CA PHE A 281 15.52 -0.38 3.04
C PHE A 281 14.38 -0.77 3.99
N ALA A 282 14.09 -2.07 4.16
CA ALA A 282 13.11 -2.54 5.14
C ALA A 282 13.48 -2.14 6.58
N SER A 283 14.76 -2.22 6.93
CA SER A 283 15.25 -1.77 8.24
C SER A 283 15.16 -0.25 8.41
N PHE A 284 15.38 0.51 7.35
CA PHE A 284 15.20 1.97 7.36
C PHE A 284 13.75 2.33 7.61
N MET A 285 12.79 1.73 6.90
CA MET A 285 11.35 1.98 7.10
C MET A 285 10.89 1.72 8.55
N THR A 286 11.54 0.80 9.27
CA THR A 286 11.25 0.54 10.69
C THR A 286 12.09 1.34 11.67
N SER A 287 13.08 2.10 11.19
CA SER A 287 13.91 2.99 12.00
C SER A 287 13.16 4.25 12.43
N ASP A 288 13.73 5.01 13.37
CA ASP A 288 13.18 6.30 13.82
C ASP A 288 12.90 7.25 12.63
N LYS A 289 13.79 7.31 11.64
CA LYS A 289 13.64 8.19 10.48
C LYS A 289 12.49 7.76 9.57
N GLY A 290 12.43 6.49 9.18
CA GLY A 290 11.34 5.97 8.37
C GLY A 290 9.99 6.07 9.09
N GLN A 291 9.95 5.70 10.36
CA GLN A 291 8.70 5.78 11.13
C GLN A 291 8.20 7.22 11.33
N ARG A 292 9.07 8.24 11.27
CA ARG A 292 8.66 9.65 11.24
C ARG A 292 8.01 10.04 9.89
N ILE A 293 8.44 9.46 8.79
CA ILE A 293 7.80 9.65 7.49
C ILE A 293 6.38 9.08 7.55
N ILE A 294 6.24 7.85 8.05
CA ILE A 294 4.93 7.20 8.29
C ILE A 294 4.04 8.07 9.19
N LEU A 295 4.59 8.59 10.29
CA LEU A 295 3.86 9.46 11.20
C LEU A 295 3.34 10.73 10.50
N LYS A 296 4.18 11.36 9.68
CA LYS A 296 3.82 12.58 8.95
C LYS A 296 2.81 12.34 7.83
N SER A 297 2.72 11.13 7.28
CA SER A 297 1.72 10.78 6.27
C SER A 297 0.31 10.55 6.83
N GLY A 298 0.11 10.73 8.15
CA GLY A 298 -1.18 10.50 8.81
C GLY A 298 -1.44 9.04 9.20
N LEU A 299 -0.49 8.14 8.95
CA LEU A 299 -0.57 6.73 9.34
C LEU A 299 -0.02 6.51 10.75
N VAL A 300 -0.39 5.39 11.36
CA VAL A 300 0.13 5.00 12.69
C VAL A 300 1.39 4.17 12.51
N PRO A 301 2.57 4.66 12.91
CA PRO A 301 3.82 3.93 12.81
C PRO A 301 3.81 2.68 13.70
N ALA A 302 4.53 1.61 13.27
CA ALA A 302 4.55 0.35 14.01
C ALA A 302 5.47 0.39 15.24
N THR A 303 6.53 1.20 15.22
CA THR A 303 7.60 1.19 16.23
C THR A 303 7.79 2.51 16.97
N GLN A 304 7.12 3.59 16.54
CA GLN A 304 7.18 4.88 17.23
C GLN A 304 5.91 5.17 18.03
N PRO A 305 6.01 5.78 19.23
CA PRO A 305 4.84 6.25 19.94
C PRO A 305 4.19 7.43 19.20
N VAL A 306 2.89 7.41 19.09
CA VAL A 306 2.09 8.52 18.54
C VAL A 306 1.86 9.54 19.66
N ARG A 307 2.27 10.78 19.44
CA ARG A 307 1.93 11.89 20.33
C ARG A 307 0.53 12.40 19.98
N ILE A 308 -0.42 12.15 20.86
CA ILE A 308 -1.79 12.60 20.67
C ILE A 308 -1.92 14.03 21.16
N VAL A 309 -2.41 14.89 20.28
CA VAL A 309 -2.78 16.27 20.60
C VAL A 309 -4.29 16.36 20.51
N HIS A 310 -4.94 16.72 21.60
CA HIS A 310 -6.36 17.03 21.59
C HIS A 310 -6.54 18.43 20.98
N VAL A 311 -7.03 18.48 19.75
CA VAL A 311 -7.50 19.71 19.14
C VAL A 311 -8.94 19.93 19.62
N LYS A 312 -9.21 21.02 20.32
CA LYS A 312 -10.57 21.45 20.56
C LYS A 312 -11.04 22.07 19.25
N ASP A 313 -12.03 21.47 18.63
CA ASP A 313 -12.78 22.12 17.54
C ASP A 313 -13.53 23.30 18.18
N GLU A 314 -13.16 24.52 17.78
CA GLU A 314 -13.91 25.76 18.09
C GLU A 314 -15.11 25.90 17.15
#